data_08012593bb0fd40c7729517b43d71471
#
_entry.id   08012593bb0fd40c7729517b43d71471
#
_cell.length_a   1.000
_cell.length_b   1.000
_cell.length_c   1.000
_cell.angle_alpha   90.00
_cell.angle_beta   90.00
_cell.angle_gamma   90.00
#
_symmetry.space_group_name_H-M   'P 1'
#
loop_
_entity.id
_entity.type
_entity.pdbx_description
1 polymer ?
#
loop_
_entity_poly.entity_id
_entity_poly.type
_entity_poly.pdbx_seq_one_letter_code
_entity_poly.pdbx_strand_id
1 'polypeptide(L)'
;MLFVSGDSKFFDITHKVYEFFTESYEISSDVEIFATNLRDENALGFTEVNGEEQFVQVHNNLTKEEHVKTILHELVHVSQSRSQRIRFR
;
A
#
# COMPACT_ATOMS: atom_id res chain seq x y z
N MET A 1 -0.15 11.79 -3.53
CA MET A 1 -1.61 11.74 -3.31
C MET A 1 -2.08 10.30 -3.23
N LEU A 2 -3.00 10.03 -2.34
CA LEU A 2 -3.51 8.68 -2.14
C LEU A 2 -4.90 8.52 -2.76
N PHE A 3 -5.08 7.41 -3.48
CA PHE A 3 -6.39 7.00 -3.97
C PHE A 3 -6.70 5.64 -3.40
N VAL A 4 -7.87 5.48 -2.79
CA VAL A 4 -8.32 4.19 -2.26
C VAL A 4 -9.53 3.76 -3.06
N SER A 5 -9.51 2.54 -3.57
CA SER A 5 -10.59 2.05 -4.42
C SER A 5 -10.84 0.57 -4.16
N GLY A 6 -11.81 0.03 -4.87
CA GLY A 6 -12.16 -1.37 -4.77
C GLY A 6 -13.10 -1.65 -3.61
N ASP A 7 -13.06 -2.87 -3.12
CA ASP A 7 -14.00 -3.37 -2.12
C ASP A 7 -13.40 -3.29 -0.72
N SER A 8 -13.13 -2.06 -0.27
CA SER A 8 -12.44 -1.86 0.99
C SER A 8 -13.44 -1.62 2.12
N LYS A 9 -13.32 -2.41 3.18
CA LYS A 9 -14.09 -2.20 4.41
C LYS A 9 -13.45 -1.14 5.29
N PHE A 10 -12.17 -0.87 5.07
CA PHE A 10 -11.38 -0.04 6.00
C PHE A 10 -10.85 1.21 5.28
N PHE A 11 -11.74 1.86 4.58
CA PHE A 11 -11.40 3.03 3.79
C PHE A 11 -10.75 4.11 4.64
N ASP A 12 -11.41 4.48 5.73
CA ASP A 12 -10.91 5.54 6.61
C ASP A 12 -9.59 5.15 7.28
N ILE A 13 -9.49 3.89 7.67
CA ILE A 13 -8.29 3.38 8.31
C ILE A 13 -7.12 3.42 7.35
N THR A 14 -7.36 3.07 6.10
CA THR A 14 -6.33 3.11 5.07
C THR A 14 -5.77 4.53 4.92
N HIS A 15 -6.66 5.53 4.88
CA HIS A 15 -6.23 6.92 4.80
C HIS A 15 -5.41 7.33 6.02
N LYS A 16 -5.83 6.91 7.22
CA LYS A 16 -5.10 7.26 8.43
C LYS A 16 -3.73 6.62 8.49
N VAL A 17 -3.64 5.37 8.05
CA VAL A 17 -2.35 4.67 8.01
C VAL A 17 -1.41 5.38 7.05
N TYR A 18 -1.92 5.78 5.90
CA TYR A 18 -1.12 6.50 4.91
C TYR A 18 -0.61 7.83 5.48
N GLU A 19 -1.49 8.60 6.14
CA GLU A 19 -1.12 9.87 6.74
C GLU A 19 -0.04 9.66 7.80
N PHE A 20 -0.24 8.65 8.65
CA PHE A 20 0.73 8.33 9.69
C PHE A 20 2.08 7.98 9.07
N PHE A 21 2.07 7.17 8.04
CA PHE A 21 3.30 6.72 7.38
C PHE A 21 4.05 7.90 6.76
N THR A 22 3.31 8.78 6.10
CA THR A 22 3.95 9.91 5.39
C THR A 22 4.47 11.00 6.32
N GLU A 23 4.13 10.94 7.60
CA GLU A 23 4.75 11.83 8.58
C GLU A 23 6.21 11.50 8.79
N SER A 24 6.57 10.24 8.59
CA SER A 24 7.95 9.78 8.84
C SER A 24 8.69 9.41 7.56
N TYR A 25 7.99 9.05 6.52
CA TYR A 25 8.60 8.58 5.29
C TYR A 25 7.99 9.32 4.11
N GLU A 26 8.84 9.87 3.29
CA GLU A 26 8.37 10.63 2.13
C GLU A 26 7.92 9.70 1.02
N ILE A 27 6.73 9.94 0.50
CA ILE A 27 6.22 9.28 -0.70
C ILE A 27 5.83 10.39 -1.66
N SER A 28 6.59 10.58 -2.72
CA SER A 28 6.37 11.69 -3.63
C SER A 28 5.58 11.29 -4.88
N SER A 29 5.31 10.00 -5.05
CA SER A 29 4.51 9.52 -6.17
C SER A 29 3.05 9.39 -5.74
N ASP A 30 2.16 9.31 -6.72
CA ASP A 30 0.77 8.98 -6.44
C ASP A 30 0.69 7.49 -6.12
N VAL A 31 -0.14 7.16 -5.14
CA VAL A 31 -0.31 5.78 -4.70
C VAL A 31 -1.79 5.45 -4.77
N GLU A 32 -2.11 4.36 -5.44
CA GLU A 32 -3.47 3.84 -5.42
C GLU A 32 -3.47 2.54 -4.61
N ILE A 33 -4.36 2.45 -3.64
CA ILE A 33 -4.54 1.23 -2.86
C ILE A 33 -5.88 0.63 -3.23
N PHE A 34 -5.84 -0.54 -3.84
CA PHE A 34 -7.01 -1.21 -4.39
C PHE A 34 -7.28 -2.49 -3.60
N ALA A 35 -8.46 -2.57 -3.00
CA ALA A 35 -8.85 -3.75 -2.24
C ALA A 35 -9.62 -4.70 -3.14
N THR A 36 -9.14 -5.92 -3.27
CA THR A 36 -9.74 -6.92 -4.14
C THR A 36 -9.48 -8.30 -3.58
N ASN A 37 -10.12 -9.30 -4.15
CA ASN A 37 -9.94 -10.67 -3.72
C ASN A 37 -8.63 -11.21 -4.28
N LEU A 38 -7.67 -11.44 -3.39
CA LEU A 38 -6.36 -11.98 -3.76
C LEU A 38 -6.19 -13.44 -3.40
N ARG A 39 -7.30 -14.14 -3.18
CA ARG A 39 -7.22 -15.55 -2.78
C ARG A 39 -6.44 -16.38 -3.80
N ASP A 40 -6.69 -16.16 -5.06
CA ASP A 40 -6.03 -16.92 -6.12
C ASP A 40 -4.56 -16.57 -6.27
N GLU A 41 -4.17 -15.40 -5.76
CA GLU A 41 -2.78 -14.97 -5.78
C GLU A 41 -2.01 -15.48 -4.56
N ASN A 42 -2.73 -16.04 -3.60
CA ASN A 42 -2.15 -16.55 -2.36
C ASN A 42 -1.31 -15.48 -1.66
N ALA A 43 -1.82 -14.28 -1.63
CA ALA A 43 -1.12 -13.13 -1.04
C ALA A 43 -2.08 -12.28 -0.27
N LEU A 44 -1.57 -11.54 0.72
CA LEU A 44 -2.37 -10.57 1.47
C LEU A 44 -2.33 -9.21 0.77
N GLY A 45 -1.26 -8.93 0.05
CA GLY A 45 -1.12 -7.72 -0.71
C GLY A 45 0.13 -7.74 -1.55
N PHE A 46 0.24 -6.81 -2.48
CA PHE A 46 1.47 -6.62 -3.23
C PHE A 46 1.48 -5.24 -3.88
N THR A 47 2.68 -4.82 -4.26
CA THR A 47 2.92 -3.50 -4.83
C THR A 47 3.43 -3.66 -6.25
N GLU A 48 2.86 -2.87 -7.16
CA GLU A 48 3.35 -2.77 -8.52
C GLU A 48 3.79 -1.34 -8.79
N VAL A 49 4.89 -1.21 -9.49
CA VAL A 49 5.39 0.10 -9.91
C VAL A 49 5.12 0.25 -11.38
N ASN A 50 4.45 1.32 -11.75
CA ASN A 50 4.13 1.59 -13.15
C ASN A 50 4.52 3.03 -13.46
N GLY A 51 5.77 3.22 -13.88
CA GLY A 51 6.29 4.55 -14.12
C GLY A 51 6.42 5.32 -12.83
N GLU A 52 5.75 6.47 -12.75
CA GLU A 52 5.79 7.29 -11.55
C GLU A 52 4.65 6.97 -10.59
N GLU A 53 3.79 6.03 -10.96
CA GLU A 53 2.68 5.65 -10.11
C GLU A 53 2.97 4.35 -9.39
N GLN A 54 2.47 4.27 -8.17
CA GLN A 54 2.59 3.07 -7.37
C GLN A 54 1.20 2.49 -7.18
N PHE A 55 1.08 1.21 -7.41
CA PHE A 55 -0.21 0.55 -7.31
C PHE A 55 -0.10 -0.56 -6.28
N VAL A 56 -0.90 -0.44 -5.22
CA VAL A 56 -0.90 -1.40 -4.13
C VAL A 56 -2.22 -2.16 -4.16
N GLN A 57 -2.16 -3.47 -4.16
CA GLN A 57 -3.36 -4.29 -4.01
C GLN A 57 -3.35 -4.91 -2.62
N VAL A 58 -4.52 -4.95 -1.99
CA VAL A 58 -4.67 -5.55 -0.68
C VAL A 58 -5.89 -6.46 -0.71
N HIS A 59 -5.74 -7.61 -0.04
CA HIS A 59 -6.84 -8.57 0.02
C HIS A 59 -8.04 -7.95 0.75
N ASN A 60 -9.23 -8.17 0.23
CA ASN A 60 -10.43 -7.52 0.73
C ASN A 60 -11.11 -8.25 1.88
N ASN A 61 -10.55 -9.35 2.35
CA ASN A 61 -11.16 -10.14 3.42
C ASN A 61 -10.17 -10.34 4.57
N LEU A 62 -9.66 -9.23 5.11
CA LEU A 62 -8.73 -9.25 6.21
C LEU A 62 -9.39 -8.66 7.45
N THR A 63 -8.89 -9.04 8.63
CA THR A 63 -9.28 -8.34 9.85
C THR A 63 -8.65 -6.93 9.80
N LYS A 64 -9.14 -6.06 10.68
CA LYS A 64 -8.61 -4.71 10.77
C LYS A 64 -7.11 -4.72 11.01
N GLU A 65 -6.65 -5.55 11.93
CA GLU A 65 -5.23 -5.66 12.25
C GLU A 65 -4.41 -6.12 11.06
N GLU A 66 -4.89 -7.15 10.39
CA GLU A 66 -4.20 -7.68 9.22
C GLU A 66 -4.14 -6.64 8.11
N HIS A 67 -5.23 -5.89 7.95
CA HIS A 67 -5.29 -4.85 6.93
C HIS A 67 -4.25 -3.77 7.20
N VAL A 68 -4.18 -3.28 8.45
CA VAL A 68 -3.21 -2.25 8.82
C VAL A 68 -1.79 -2.74 8.59
N LYS A 69 -1.49 -3.95 9.03
CA LYS A 69 -0.15 -4.52 8.85
C LYS A 69 0.20 -4.66 7.37
N THR A 70 -0.74 -5.10 6.56
CA THR A 70 -0.51 -5.28 5.13
C THR A 70 -0.26 -3.95 4.46
N ILE A 71 -1.07 -2.93 4.78
CA ILE A 71 -0.89 -1.60 4.21
C ILE A 71 0.48 -1.04 4.58
N LEU A 72 0.86 -1.14 5.85
CA LEU A 72 2.18 -0.64 6.27
C LEU A 72 3.31 -1.36 5.56
N HIS A 73 3.19 -2.67 5.41
CA HIS A 73 4.20 -3.45 4.71
C HIS A 73 4.35 -2.98 3.25
N GLU A 74 3.22 -2.76 2.58
CA GLU A 74 3.26 -2.35 1.18
C GLU A 74 3.75 -0.90 1.04
N LEU A 75 3.42 -0.03 1.99
CA LEU A 75 3.90 1.34 1.94
C LEU A 75 5.42 1.40 2.13
N VAL A 76 5.99 0.48 2.91
CA VAL A 76 7.43 0.36 3.01
C VAL A 76 8.02 0.05 1.64
N HIS A 77 7.42 -0.88 0.90
CA HIS A 77 7.89 -1.19 -0.45
C HIS A 77 7.78 0.02 -1.37
N VAL A 78 6.69 0.77 -1.26
CA VAL A 78 6.49 1.98 -2.06
C VAL A 78 7.62 2.98 -1.78
N SER A 79 7.93 3.21 -0.50
CA SER A 79 8.98 4.15 -0.16
C SER A 79 10.34 3.64 -0.60
N GLN A 80 10.59 2.34 -0.47
CA GLN A 80 11.86 1.74 -0.86
C GLN A 80 12.05 1.75 -2.37
N SER A 81 10.98 1.64 -3.14
CA SER A 81 11.10 1.60 -4.58
C SER A 81 11.70 2.91 -5.12
N ARG A 82 11.58 3.99 -4.35
CA ARG A 82 12.17 5.26 -4.74
C ARG A 82 13.62 5.37 -4.33
N SER A 83 13.94 4.81 -3.17
CA SER A 83 15.29 4.97 -2.63
C SER A 83 16.14 3.74 -2.83
N GLN A 84 15.61 2.67 -3.35
CA GLN A 84 16.37 1.44 -3.41
C GLN A 84 17.59 1.54 -4.31
N ARG A 85 17.54 2.35 -5.32
CA ARG A 85 18.71 2.53 -6.15
C ARG A 85 19.79 3.33 -5.46
N ILE A 86 19.47 3.89 -4.32
CA ILE A 86 20.39 4.61 -3.50
C ILE A 86 21.06 3.68 -2.55
N ARG A 87 20.34 2.71 -2.02
CA ARG A 87 20.80 1.92 -1.04
C ARG A 87 20.58 0.54 -1.21
N PHE A 88 20.35 0.00 -1.78
CA PHE A 88 20.18 -1.24 -1.73
C PHE A 88 21.25 -1.95 -1.41
N ARG A 89 21.72 -2.08 -0.69
CA ARG A 89 22.68 -2.61 -0.19
C ARG A 89 22.62 -3.28 0.35
#